data_b7b523a5d582a5949840a45dd4fc2181
#
_entry.id   b7b523a5d582a5949840a45dd4fc2181
#
_cell.length_a   1.000
_cell.length_b   1.000
_cell.length_c   1.000
_cell.angle_alpha   90.00
_cell.angle_beta   90.00
_cell.angle_gamma   90.00
#
_symmetry.space_group_name_H-M   'P 1'
#
loop_
_entity.id
_entity.type
_entity.pdbx_description
1 polymer ?
#
loop_
_entity_poly.entity_id
_entity_poly.type
_entity_poly.pdbx_seq_one_letter_code
_entity_poly.pdbx_strand_id
1 'polypeptide(L)'
;TELNKEDDRLGKRREELDSRFDQMQLREANLNKRQSRIDKRANEIDLLYEERSNELQRVGEMTVDEARAILLEEVEKESHADMARIIRQIETEARETGMEKAREMIADAIQRVASDKVAEVTTSVVTLSNEEMKGRIVGRNGRNIRAFEQATGVDVIVDDTPEAVTVSCFDSVRREIARRTLTRLVNDGRIHPAYIEKILEEERKEMDEDIVKAGKEAVYEAGVHGLHPEIVKKLGRLKYRTSYGQNQLAHSVETSKIASILAAELGADVEVARTAALLHDLGKAMDQNAEGTHALLGAEFARRHGVHAKVVNAIASHHHETDQETIEAILVEAADAISGARPGARREDLEQY
;
A
#
# COMPACT_ATOMS: atom_id res chain seq x y z
N THR A 1 85.09 26.89 -41.85
CA THR A 1 85.52 28.04 -42.64
C THR A 1 84.44 29.07 -42.68
N GLU A 2 84.68 30.28 -43.19
CA GLU A 2 83.73 31.42 -43.18
C GLU A 2 82.36 31.09 -43.86
N LEU A 3 82.39 30.33 -44.95
CA LEU A 3 81.19 29.92 -45.69
C LEU A 3 80.22 29.09 -44.82
N ASN A 4 80.71 28.18 -44.00
CA ASN A 4 79.86 27.36 -43.09
C ASN A 4 79.21 28.21 -41.96
N LYS A 5 79.87 29.27 -41.53
CA LYS A 5 79.31 30.20 -40.56
C LYS A 5 78.23 31.10 -41.15
N GLU A 6 78.34 31.42 -42.42
CA GLU A 6 77.38 32.19 -43.16
C GLU A 6 76.14 31.37 -43.46
N ASP A 7 76.30 30.09 -43.80
CA ASP A 7 75.21 29.13 -44.01
C ASP A 7 74.40 28.88 -42.71
N ASP A 8 75.07 28.70 -41.56
CA ASP A 8 74.45 28.58 -40.25
C ASP A 8 73.66 29.89 -39.87
N ARG A 9 74.20 31.01 -40.22
CA ARG A 9 73.54 32.29 -39.95
C ARG A 9 72.31 32.51 -40.83
N LEU A 10 72.35 32.08 -42.08
CA LEU A 10 71.24 32.14 -43.02
C LEU A 10 70.16 31.13 -42.63
N GLY A 11 70.55 29.94 -42.19
CA GLY A 11 69.64 28.94 -41.66
C GLY A 11 68.80 29.46 -40.48
N LYS A 12 69.48 30.03 -39.44
CA LYS A 12 68.83 30.63 -38.31
C LYS A 12 67.89 31.79 -38.66
N ARG A 13 68.30 32.61 -39.63
CA ARG A 13 67.50 33.74 -40.10
C ARG A 13 66.27 33.27 -40.87
N ARG A 14 66.35 32.13 -41.56
CA ARG A 14 65.22 31.52 -42.27
C ARG A 14 64.24 30.96 -41.27
N GLU A 15 64.67 30.24 -40.24
CA GLU A 15 63.79 29.71 -39.17
C GLU A 15 63.11 30.86 -38.42
N GLU A 16 63.78 31.97 -38.17
CA GLU A 16 63.21 33.13 -37.51
C GLU A 16 62.12 33.81 -38.41
N LEU A 17 62.35 33.86 -39.72
CA LEU A 17 61.39 34.40 -40.68
C LEU A 17 60.16 33.49 -40.80
N ASP A 18 60.35 32.16 -40.87
CA ASP A 18 59.25 31.21 -40.94
C ASP A 18 58.40 31.29 -39.66
N SER A 19 59.02 31.39 -38.45
CA SER A 19 58.28 31.55 -37.20
C SER A 19 57.51 32.87 -37.17
N ARG A 20 58.06 33.98 -37.67
CA ARG A 20 57.35 35.24 -37.79
C ARG A 20 56.20 35.19 -38.80
N PHE A 21 56.37 34.49 -39.89
CA PHE A 21 55.33 34.25 -40.87
C PHE A 21 54.13 33.51 -40.28
N ASP A 22 54.40 32.41 -39.57
CA ASP A 22 53.35 31.65 -38.85
C ASP A 22 52.60 32.48 -37.80
N GLN A 23 53.35 33.29 -37.02
CA GLN A 23 52.73 34.21 -36.07
C GLN A 23 51.85 35.26 -36.77
N MET A 24 52.29 35.79 -37.96
CA MET A 24 51.49 36.73 -38.72
C MET A 24 50.21 36.09 -39.26
N GLN A 25 50.28 34.87 -39.81
CA GLN A 25 49.11 34.13 -40.27
C GLN A 25 48.10 33.88 -39.13
N LEU A 26 48.57 33.46 -37.95
CA LEU A 26 47.72 33.26 -36.79
C LEU A 26 47.06 34.56 -36.33
N ARG A 27 47.80 35.67 -36.37
CA ARG A 27 47.28 36.99 -36.01
C ARG A 27 46.24 37.48 -37.04
N GLU A 28 46.46 37.25 -38.30
CA GLU A 28 45.54 37.60 -39.41
C GLU A 28 44.26 36.80 -39.30
N ALA A 29 44.33 35.48 -39.04
CA ALA A 29 43.17 34.63 -38.79
C ALA A 29 42.35 35.11 -37.56
N ASN A 30 43.01 35.52 -36.49
CA ASN A 30 42.37 36.07 -35.31
C ASN A 30 41.71 37.42 -35.57
N LEU A 31 42.35 38.27 -36.33
CA LEU A 31 41.80 39.58 -36.76
C LEU A 31 40.54 39.38 -37.62
N ASN A 32 40.59 38.47 -38.61
CA ASN A 32 39.45 38.17 -39.46
C ASN A 32 38.26 37.62 -38.64
N LYS A 33 38.50 36.73 -37.68
CA LYS A 33 37.46 36.26 -36.76
C LYS A 33 36.87 37.42 -35.91
N ARG A 34 37.70 38.32 -35.48
CA ARG A 34 37.29 39.50 -34.69
C ARG A 34 36.49 40.47 -35.52
N GLN A 35 36.92 40.73 -36.74
CA GLN A 35 36.21 41.56 -37.71
C GLN A 35 34.82 40.96 -38.03
N SER A 36 34.72 39.69 -38.34
CA SER A 36 33.44 39.03 -38.61
C SER A 36 32.47 39.10 -37.41
N ARG A 37 32.98 39.04 -36.15
CA ARG A 37 32.12 39.25 -34.99
C ARG A 37 31.66 40.71 -34.83
N ILE A 38 32.52 41.66 -35.15
CA ILE A 38 32.16 43.07 -35.10
C ILE A 38 31.10 43.36 -36.14
N ASP A 39 31.28 42.89 -37.37
CA ASP A 39 30.34 43.11 -38.46
C ASP A 39 28.97 42.48 -38.14
N LYS A 40 28.94 41.27 -37.55
CA LYS A 40 27.69 40.68 -37.07
C LYS A 40 27.00 41.52 -36.00
N ARG A 41 27.75 42.02 -35.01
CA ARG A 41 27.18 42.86 -33.97
C ARG A 41 26.74 44.23 -34.49
N ALA A 42 27.44 44.78 -35.45
CA ALA A 42 27.03 46.02 -36.11
C ALA A 42 25.67 45.84 -36.84
N ASN A 43 25.52 44.77 -37.61
CA ASN A 43 24.27 44.44 -38.27
C ASN A 43 23.13 44.17 -37.27
N GLU A 44 23.39 43.46 -36.13
CA GLU A 44 22.41 43.25 -35.09
C GLU A 44 21.96 44.56 -34.45
N ILE A 45 22.90 45.49 -34.21
CA ILE A 45 22.61 46.83 -33.67
C ILE A 45 21.78 47.65 -34.64
N ASP A 46 22.12 47.64 -35.92
CA ASP A 46 21.37 48.36 -36.97
C ASP A 46 19.92 47.85 -37.06
N LEU A 47 19.72 46.52 -37.01
CA LEU A 47 18.39 45.94 -37.00
C LEU A 47 17.60 46.34 -35.73
N LEU A 48 18.23 46.26 -34.54
CA LEU A 48 17.62 46.71 -33.32
C LEU A 48 17.30 48.23 -33.30
N TYR A 49 18.10 49.02 -33.98
CA TYR A 49 17.85 50.45 -34.09
C TYR A 49 16.65 50.74 -35.00
N GLU A 50 16.53 50.03 -36.14
CA GLU A 50 15.36 50.10 -37.02
C GLU A 50 14.07 49.62 -36.31
N GLU A 51 14.11 48.47 -35.62
CA GLU A 51 12.98 47.96 -34.83
C GLU A 51 12.53 48.99 -33.77
N ARG A 52 13.48 49.55 -33.04
CA ARG A 52 13.20 50.55 -32.01
C ARG A 52 12.67 51.87 -32.56
N SER A 53 13.17 52.32 -33.72
CA SER A 53 12.67 53.49 -34.42
C SER A 53 11.23 53.29 -34.90
N ASN A 54 10.94 52.12 -35.49
CA ASN A 54 9.60 51.76 -35.93
C ASN A 54 8.64 51.67 -34.72
N GLU A 55 9.08 51.09 -33.61
CA GLU A 55 8.26 51.01 -32.42
C GLU A 55 7.99 52.38 -31.81
N LEU A 56 8.96 53.25 -31.76
CA LEU A 56 8.80 54.64 -31.28
C LEU A 56 7.81 55.42 -32.19
N GLN A 57 7.88 55.19 -33.51
CA GLN A 57 6.95 55.82 -34.45
C GLN A 57 5.54 55.26 -34.22
N ARG A 58 5.38 53.93 -34.05
CA ARG A 58 4.13 53.29 -33.74
C ARG A 58 3.50 53.82 -32.44
N VAL A 59 4.31 53.97 -31.40
CA VAL A 59 3.84 54.51 -30.12
C VAL A 59 3.47 55.99 -30.25
N GLY A 60 4.23 56.79 -31.06
CA GLY A 60 3.93 58.19 -31.29
C GLY A 60 2.68 58.48 -32.08
N GLU A 61 2.24 57.54 -32.92
CA GLU A 61 1.01 57.58 -33.69
C GLU A 61 -0.22 56.98 -33.00
N MET A 62 -0.02 56.28 -31.82
CA MET A 62 -1.10 55.63 -31.08
C MET A 62 -2.00 56.65 -30.39
N THR A 63 -3.30 56.39 -30.44
CA THR A 63 -4.26 57.07 -29.60
C THR A 63 -4.14 56.64 -28.14
N VAL A 64 -4.62 57.43 -27.20
CA VAL A 64 -4.62 57.10 -25.78
C VAL A 64 -5.36 55.81 -25.49
N ASP A 65 -6.45 55.54 -26.21
CA ASP A 65 -7.26 54.33 -26.03
C ASP A 65 -6.54 53.07 -26.56
N GLU A 66 -5.84 53.16 -27.68
CA GLU A 66 -5.01 52.06 -28.21
C GLU A 66 -3.83 51.73 -27.28
N ALA A 67 -3.13 52.77 -26.78
CA ALA A 67 -2.05 52.58 -25.82
C ALA A 67 -2.55 51.90 -24.53
N ARG A 68 -3.72 52.31 -24.05
CA ARG A 68 -4.38 51.69 -22.89
C ARG A 68 -4.76 50.23 -23.13
N ALA A 69 -5.31 49.91 -24.31
CA ALA A 69 -5.69 48.54 -24.65
C ALA A 69 -4.46 47.60 -24.69
N ILE A 70 -3.36 48.04 -25.33
CA ILE A 70 -2.11 47.27 -25.39
C ILE A 70 -1.51 47.08 -23.97
N LEU A 71 -1.51 48.13 -23.15
CA LEU A 71 -1.00 48.02 -21.79
C LEU A 71 -1.82 47.05 -20.96
N LEU A 72 -3.14 47.04 -21.09
CA LEU A 72 -4.02 46.12 -20.39
C LEU A 72 -3.77 44.68 -20.84
N GLU A 73 -3.60 44.44 -22.16
CA GLU A 73 -3.28 43.12 -22.68
C GLU A 73 -1.93 42.58 -22.18
N GLU A 74 -0.91 43.44 -22.13
CA GLU A 74 0.41 43.09 -21.63
C GLU A 74 0.37 42.74 -20.13
N VAL A 75 -0.31 43.59 -19.32
CA VAL A 75 -0.49 43.37 -17.89
C VAL A 75 -1.30 42.08 -17.64
N GLU A 76 -2.31 41.80 -18.47
CA GLU A 76 -3.11 40.55 -18.38
C GLU A 76 -2.22 39.31 -18.65
N LYS A 77 -1.41 39.36 -19.72
CA LYS A 77 -0.46 38.28 -20.04
C LYS A 77 0.57 38.05 -18.92
N GLU A 78 1.15 39.12 -18.41
CA GLU A 78 2.13 39.06 -17.31
C GLU A 78 1.50 38.52 -16.03
N SER A 79 0.28 38.98 -15.69
CA SER A 79 -0.47 38.50 -14.55
C SER A 79 -0.84 37.03 -14.68
N HIS A 80 -1.26 36.57 -15.84
CA HIS A 80 -1.51 35.14 -16.10
C HIS A 80 -0.25 34.28 -15.96
N ALA A 81 0.89 34.77 -16.46
CA ALA A 81 2.16 34.06 -16.30
C ALA A 81 2.61 33.97 -14.85
N ASP A 82 2.46 35.04 -14.09
CA ASP A 82 2.77 35.08 -12.66
C ASP A 82 1.81 34.18 -11.85
N MET A 83 0.51 34.23 -12.15
CA MET A 83 -0.47 33.35 -11.51
C MET A 83 -0.13 31.87 -11.77
N ALA A 84 0.19 31.51 -13.01
CA ALA A 84 0.58 30.13 -13.36
C ALA A 84 1.88 29.68 -12.65
N ARG A 85 2.80 30.61 -12.39
CA ARG A 85 4.01 30.35 -11.62
C ARG A 85 3.70 30.14 -10.14
N ILE A 86 2.87 31.01 -9.55
CA ILE A 86 2.45 30.91 -8.15
C ILE A 86 1.66 29.61 -7.91
N ILE A 87 0.72 29.28 -8.79
CA ILE A 87 -0.06 28.01 -8.70
C ILE A 87 0.89 26.81 -8.69
N ARG A 88 1.84 26.74 -9.63
CA ARG A 88 2.82 25.62 -9.67
C ARG A 88 3.68 25.56 -8.41
N GLN A 89 4.07 26.70 -7.87
CA GLN A 89 4.82 26.75 -6.61
C GLN A 89 3.98 26.21 -5.45
N ILE A 90 2.74 26.68 -5.31
CA ILE A 90 1.81 26.24 -4.27
C ILE A 90 1.51 24.73 -4.41
N GLU A 91 1.30 24.23 -5.62
CA GLU A 91 1.08 22.79 -5.86
C GLU A 91 2.29 21.95 -5.45
N THR A 92 3.51 22.44 -5.74
CA THR A 92 4.75 21.74 -5.35
C THR A 92 4.92 21.74 -3.83
N GLU A 93 4.78 22.90 -3.18
CA GLU A 93 4.85 23.02 -1.73
C GLU A 93 3.77 22.20 -1.03
N ALA A 94 2.53 22.20 -1.55
CA ALA A 94 1.43 21.42 -1.01
C ALA A 94 1.69 19.92 -1.14
N ARG A 95 2.29 19.48 -2.26
CA ARG A 95 2.64 18.08 -2.47
C ARG A 95 3.77 17.62 -1.55
N GLU A 96 4.82 18.42 -1.39
CA GLU A 96 5.94 18.11 -0.50
C GLU A 96 5.51 18.11 0.96
N THR A 97 4.81 19.17 1.41
CA THR A 97 4.28 19.27 2.78
C THR A 97 3.23 18.20 3.06
N GLY A 98 2.41 17.86 2.07
CA GLY A 98 1.41 16.79 2.17
C GLY A 98 2.05 15.43 2.37
N MET A 99 3.13 15.12 1.65
CA MET A 99 3.87 13.86 1.83
C MET A 99 4.55 13.77 3.20
N GLU A 100 5.11 14.88 3.70
CA GLU A 100 5.74 14.91 5.02
C GLU A 100 4.71 14.71 6.13
N LYS A 101 3.59 15.45 6.09
CA LYS A 101 2.47 15.26 7.02
C LYS A 101 1.86 13.86 6.95
N ALA A 102 1.70 13.30 5.75
CA ALA A 102 1.21 11.93 5.60
C ALA A 102 2.13 10.92 6.29
N ARG A 103 3.45 11.07 6.18
CA ARG A 103 4.41 10.21 6.89
C ARG A 103 4.32 10.35 8.42
N GLU A 104 4.17 11.58 8.92
CA GLU A 104 3.98 11.81 10.37
C GLU A 104 2.68 11.17 10.87
N MET A 105 1.57 11.35 10.14
CA MET A 105 0.27 10.75 10.48
C MET A 105 0.33 9.22 10.48
N ILE A 106 0.99 8.62 9.47
CA ILE A 106 1.19 7.17 9.39
C ILE A 106 2.02 6.68 10.58
N ALA A 107 3.10 7.38 10.93
CA ALA A 107 3.94 7.03 12.07
C ALA A 107 3.17 7.12 13.40
N ASP A 108 2.37 8.17 13.60
CA ASP A 108 1.54 8.36 14.78
C ASP A 108 0.42 7.29 14.86
N ALA A 109 -0.23 7.00 13.72
CA ALA A 109 -1.24 5.94 13.64
C ALA A 109 -0.65 4.56 14.00
N ILE A 110 0.53 4.22 13.44
CA ILE A 110 1.25 2.98 13.77
C ILE A 110 1.59 2.95 15.27
N GLN A 111 2.10 4.05 15.83
CA GLN A 111 2.50 4.11 17.24
C GLN A 111 1.31 3.95 18.19
N ARG A 112 0.13 4.49 17.85
CA ARG A 112 -1.09 4.37 18.66
C ARG A 112 -1.72 2.99 18.60
N VAL A 113 -1.53 2.26 17.50
CA VAL A 113 -2.18 0.97 17.23
C VAL A 113 -1.23 -0.21 17.41
N ALA A 114 0.10 0.03 17.40
CA ALA A 114 1.12 -0.99 17.59
C ALA A 114 1.12 -1.52 19.02
N SER A 115 0.22 -2.44 19.32
CA SER A 115 0.31 -3.29 20.49
C SER A 115 0.20 -4.75 20.07
N ASP A 116 1.22 -5.47 20.40
CA ASP A 116 1.41 -6.93 20.53
C ASP A 116 0.55 -7.94 19.76
N LYS A 117 1.30 -8.78 19.05
CA LYS A 117 1.17 -10.24 18.87
C LYS A 117 0.61 -10.78 17.55
N VAL A 118 1.36 -11.64 17.05
CA VAL A 118 1.76 -13.07 16.98
C VAL A 118 1.03 -13.87 15.89
N ALA A 119 1.85 -14.60 15.15
CA ALA A 119 1.50 -15.50 14.06
C ALA A 119 0.90 -16.83 14.51
N GLU A 120 -0.01 -17.40 13.74
CA GLU A 120 -0.37 -18.81 13.83
C GLU A 120 -0.63 -19.51 12.49
N VAL A 121 -0.42 -20.84 12.47
CA VAL A 121 -0.26 -21.74 11.34
C VAL A 121 -1.57 -22.49 11.04
N THR A 122 -1.68 -23.07 9.83
CA THR A 122 -2.86 -23.79 9.30
C THR A 122 -3.21 -25.14 9.97
N THR A 123 -2.38 -25.67 10.83
CA THR A 123 -2.60 -26.90 11.62
C THR A 123 -2.77 -26.57 13.08
N SER A 124 -3.53 -27.38 13.81
CA SER A 124 -3.70 -27.24 15.27
C SER A 124 -3.23 -28.51 15.97
N VAL A 125 -2.42 -28.32 17.01
CA VAL A 125 -1.90 -29.44 17.81
C VAL A 125 -2.75 -29.62 19.06
N VAL A 126 -3.06 -30.87 19.40
CA VAL A 126 -3.70 -31.28 20.65
C VAL A 126 -2.68 -32.02 21.49
N THR A 127 -2.36 -31.48 22.66
CA THR A 127 -1.47 -32.12 23.62
C THR A 127 -2.20 -33.24 24.35
N LEU A 128 -1.56 -34.37 24.49
CA LEU A 128 -2.09 -35.55 25.16
C LEU A 128 -1.50 -35.67 26.56
N SER A 129 -2.26 -36.24 27.47
CA SER A 129 -1.80 -36.50 28.86
C SER A 129 -0.73 -37.59 28.97
N ASN A 130 -0.69 -38.50 28.02
CA ASN A 130 0.31 -39.56 27.88
C ASN A 130 0.23 -40.19 26.48
N GLU A 131 1.27 -40.95 26.10
CA GLU A 131 1.38 -41.59 24.80
C GLU A 131 0.30 -42.69 24.54
N GLU A 132 -0.25 -43.30 25.61
CA GLU A 132 -1.33 -44.29 25.47
C GLU A 132 -2.61 -43.71 24.90
N MET A 133 -2.80 -42.40 25.05
CA MET A 133 -3.96 -41.70 24.47
C MET A 133 -3.99 -41.74 22.94
N LYS A 134 -2.83 -41.79 22.26
CA LYS A 134 -2.80 -42.03 20.80
C LYS A 134 -3.51 -43.32 20.40
N GLY A 135 -3.21 -44.41 21.10
CA GLY A 135 -3.86 -45.67 20.85
C GLY A 135 -5.38 -45.62 21.08
N ARG A 136 -5.84 -44.84 22.09
CA ARG A 136 -7.29 -44.66 22.37
C ARG A 136 -7.97 -43.77 21.32
N ILE A 137 -7.30 -42.74 20.83
CA ILE A 137 -7.78 -41.88 19.73
C ILE A 137 -7.95 -42.73 18.46
N VAL A 138 -6.95 -43.51 18.10
CA VAL A 138 -7.03 -44.41 16.94
C VAL A 138 -8.12 -45.47 17.14
N GLY A 139 -8.14 -46.12 18.29
CA GLY A 139 -9.07 -47.20 18.62
C GLY A 139 -8.79 -48.49 17.85
N ARG A 140 -9.52 -49.58 18.18
CA ARG A 140 -9.32 -50.86 17.50
C ARG A 140 -9.60 -50.72 15.99
N ASN A 141 -8.64 -51.12 15.18
CA ASN A 141 -8.69 -51.01 13.70
C ASN A 141 -9.01 -49.60 13.18
N GLY A 142 -8.62 -48.55 13.89
CA GLY A 142 -8.88 -47.20 13.49
C GLY A 142 -10.34 -46.75 13.60
N ARG A 143 -11.16 -47.39 14.41
CA ARG A 143 -12.59 -47.09 14.47
C ARG A 143 -12.90 -45.71 15.02
N ASN A 144 -12.19 -45.25 16.04
CA ASN A 144 -12.46 -43.97 16.68
C ASN A 144 -11.98 -42.81 15.84
N ILE A 145 -10.76 -42.91 15.27
CA ILE A 145 -10.22 -41.88 14.40
C ILE A 145 -11.09 -41.70 13.14
N ARG A 146 -11.50 -42.78 12.49
CA ARG A 146 -12.40 -42.68 11.32
C ARG A 146 -13.77 -42.09 11.68
N ALA A 147 -14.32 -42.45 12.84
CA ALA A 147 -15.58 -41.85 13.29
C ALA A 147 -15.42 -40.34 13.57
N PHE A 148 -14.30 -39.95 14.15
CA PHE A 148 -13.97 -38.53 14.41
C PHE A 148 -13.82 -37.75 13.11
N GLU A 149 -13.02 -38.24 12.16
CA GLU A 149 -12.79 -37.61 10.85
C GLU A 149 -14.10 -37.50 10.07
N GLN A 150 -14.90 -38.56 10.06
CA GLN A 150 -16.21 -38.57 9.38
C GLN A 150 -17.20 -37.56 10.01
N ALA A 151 -17.24 -37.46 11.32
CA ALA A 151 -18.15 -36.54 12.02
C ALA A 151 -17.74 -35.08 11.93
N THR A 152 -16.44 -34.82 12.01
CA THR A 152 -15.88 -33.44 12.01
C THR A 152 -15.58 -32.92 10.60
N GLY A 153 -15.26 -33.81 9.66
CA GLY A 153 -14.71 -33.43 8.34
C GLY A 153 -13.30 -32.84 8.44
N VAL A 154 -12.50 -33.28 9.42
CA VAL A 154 -11.12 -32.82 9.69
C VAL A 154 -10.23 -34.04 9.74
N ASP A 155 -9.05 -33.97 9.11
CA ASP A 155 -8.05 -35.03 9.14
C ASP A 155 -7.30 -35.02 10.48
N VAL A 156 -7.03 -36.21 11.02
CA VAL A 156 -6.27 -36.38 12.25
C VAL A 156 -4.96 -37.09 11.96
N ILE A 157 -3.87 -36.39 12.16
CA ILE A 157 -2.51 -36.88 11.91
C ILE A 157 -1.93 -37.35 13.24
N VAL A 158 -1.66 -38.66 13.32
CA VAL A 158 -0.99 -39.29 14.46
C VAL A 158 0.40 -39.71 13.99
N ASP A 159 1.38 -38.96 14.35
CA ASP A 159 2.78 -39.14 14.00
C ASP A 159 3.64 -39.50 15.24
N ASP A 160 4.96 -39.56 15.05
CA ASP A 160 5.91 -39.89 16.11
C ASP A 160 6.18 -38.72 17.09
N THR A 161 5.49 -37.57 16.94
CA THR A 161 5.63 -36.43 17.87
C THR A 161 5.14 -36.84 19.26
N PRO A 162 5.99 -36.79 20.30
CA PRO A 162 5.60 -37.26 21.63
C PRO A 162 4.39 -36.50 22.19
N GLU A 163 3.45 -37.24 22.77
CA GLU A 163 2.29 -36.70 23.50
C GLU A 163 1.50 -35.62 22.72
N ALA A 164 1.44 -35.74 21.39
CA ALA A 164 0.71 -34.81 20.54
C ALA A 164 -0.01 -35.51 19.40
N VAL A 165 -1.12 -34.90 18.94
CA VAL A 165 -1.86 -35.25 17.73
C VAL A 165 -2.20 -33.96 17.02
N THR A 166 -2.02 -33.96 15.70
CA THR A 166 -2.29 -32.81 14.86
C THR A 166 -3.63 -32.95 14.13
N VAL A 167 -4.47 -31.92 14.18
CA VAL A 167 -5.69 -31.81 13.39
C VAL A 167 -5.46 -30.86 12.22
N SER A 168 -5.87 -31.27 11.02
CA SER A 168 -5.67 -30.53 9.77
C SER A 168 -6.98 -30.31 9.04
N CYS A 169 -7.27 -29.04 8.73
CA CYS A 169 -8.43 -28.66 7.92
C CYS A 169 -8.25 -27.26 7.36
N PHE A 170 -8.68 -27.02 6.14
CA PHE A 170 -8.68 -25.69 5.54
C PHE A 170 -9.67 -24.72 6.22
N ASP A 171 -10.85 -25.20 6.64
CA ASP A 171 -11.78 -24.37 7.39
C ASP A 171 -11.30 -24.24 8.84
N SER A 172 -10.87 -23.04 9.19
CA SER A 172 -10.30 -22.73 10.50
C SER A 172 -11.30 -22.90 11.66
N VAL A 173 -12.58 -22.64 11.44
CA VAL A 173 -13.64 -22.83 12.45
C VAL A 173 -13.88 -24.31 12.67
N ARG A 174 -13.97 -25.11 11.61
CA ARG A 174 -14.11 -26.56 11.68
C ARG A 174 -12.91 -27.19 12.36
N ARG A 175 -11.69 -26.73 12.03
CA ARG A 175 -10.46 -27.19 12.69
C ARG A 175 -10.47 -26.89 14.19
N GLU A 176 -10.88 -25.69 14.59
CA GLU A 176 -10.96 -25.32 16.01
C GLU A 176 -12.02 -26.12 16.76
N ILE A 177 -13.19 -26.37 16.17
CA ILE A 177 -14.20 -27.27 16.74
C ILE A 177 -13.62 -28.67 16.95
N ALA A 178 -12.93 -29.21 15.94
CA ALA A 178 -12.30 -30.52 16.04
C ALA A 178 -11.21 -30.53 17.13
N ARG A 179 -10.36 -29.51 17.20
CA ARG A 179 -9.35 -29.39 18.26
C ARG A 179 -9.97 -29.39 19.66
N ARG A 180 -11.01 -28.57 19.88
CA ARG A 180 -11.73 -28.50 21.18
C ARG A 180 -12.38 -29.84 21.51
N THR A 181 -13.07 -30.41 20.55
CA THR A 181 -13.71 -31.75 20.69
C THR A 181 -12.67 -32.80 21.10
N LEU A 182 -11.54 -32.87 20.39
CA LEU A 182 -10.49 -33.84 20.68
C LEU A 182 -9.85 -33.59 22.06
N THR A 183 -9.58 -32.34 22.40
CA THR A 183 -9.05 -31.95 23.72
C THR A 183 -9.98 -32.38 24.84
N ARG A 184 -11.28 -32.18 24.68
CA ARG A 184 -12.29 -32.59 25.69
C ARG A 184 -12.39 -34.09 25.82
N LEU A 185 -12.37 -34.83 24.69
CA LEU A 185 -12.34 -36.28 24.68
C LEU A 185 -11.10 -36.89 25.35
N VAL A 186 -9.94 -36.26 25.14
CA VAL A 186 -8.67 -36.66 25.75
C VAL A 186 -8.72 -36.44 27.28
N ASN A 187 -9.20 -35.27 27.71
CA ASN A 187 -9.32 -34.95 29.16
C ASN A 187 -10.31 -35.89 29.86
N ASP A 188 -11.43 -36.22 29.22
CA ASP A 188 -12.43 -37.14 29.74
C ASP A 188 -11.97 -38.62 29.71
N GLY A 189 -11.02 -38.94 28.84
CA GLY A 189 -10.51 -40.27 28.63
C GLY A 189 -11.52 -41.24 27.98
N ARG A 190 -12.70 -40.80 27.55
CA ARG A 190 -13.75 -41.60 26.91
C ARG A 190 -13.80 -41.30 25.43
N ILE A 191 -13.23 -42.17 24.62
CA ILE A 191 -13.16 -41.98 23.17
C ILE A 191 -13.86 -43.15 22.46
N HIS A 192 -15.12 -42.91 22.07
CA HIS A 192 -15.90 -43.85 21.27
C HIS A 192 -16.91 -43.11 20.38
N PRO A 193 -17.36 -43.67 19.25
CA PRO A 193 -18.13 -42.94 18.23
C PRO A 193 -19.31 -42.11 18.76
N ALA A 194 -20.21 -42.74 19.51
CA ALA A 194 -21.38 -42.02 20.05
C ALA A 194 -21.05 -40.88 21.00
N TYR A 195 -19.93 -40.95 21.71
CA TYR A 195 -19.47 -39.88 22.58
C TYR A 195 -18.78 -38.77 21.81
N ILE A 196 -18.05 -39.12 20.72
CA ILE A 196 -17.47 -38.16 19.79
C ILE A 196 -18.57 -37.28 19.19
N GLU A 197 -19.63 -37.86 18.67
CA GLU A 197 -20.77 -37.11 18.10
C GLU A 197 -21.42 -36.18 19.13
N LYS A 198 -21.62 -36.67 20.35
CA LYS A 198 -22.20 -35.86 21.43
C LYS A 198 -21.35 -34.64 21.75
N ILE A 199 -20.05 -34.81 22.00
CA ILE A 199 -19.15 -33.72 22.34
C ILE A 199 -19.00 -32.75 21.16
N LEU A 200 -18.94 -33.26 19.93
CA LEU A 200 -18.89 -32.43 18.73
C LEU A 200 -20.10 -31.50 18.62
N GLU A 201 -21.30 -32.00 18.93
CA GLU A 201 -22.52 -31.17 18.86
C GLU A 201 -22.52 -30.08 19.96
N GLU A 202 -22.01 -30.38 21.16
CA GLU A 202 -21.84 -29.41 22.24
C GLU A 202 -20.83 -28.34 21.83
N GLU A 203 -19.66 -28.73 21.33
CA GLU A 203 -18.60 -27.78 20.88
C GLU A 203 -19.03 -26.91 19.70
N ARG A 204 -19.89 -27.44 18.79
CA ARG A 204 -20.47 -26.62 17.71
C ARG A 204 -21.33 -25.48 18.25
N LYS A 205 -22.14 -25.74 19.25
CA LYS A 205 -22.98 -24.72 19.88
C LYS A 205 -22.15 -23.65 20.62
N GLU A 206 -21.20 -24.11 21.42
CA GLU A 206 -20.28 -23.23 22.14
C GLU A 206 -19.48 -22.36 21.15
N MET A 207 -19.02 -22.93 20.04
CA MET A 207 -18.31 -22.21 18.99
C MET A 207 -19.18 -21.13 18.33
N ASP A 208 -20.44 -21.43 18.03
CA ASP A 208 -21.37 -20.44 17.44
C ASP A 208 -21.58 -19.25 18.41
N GLU A 209 -21.68 -19.49 19.71
CA GLU A 209 -21.77 -18.44 20.75
C GLU A 209 -20.47 -17.61 20.81
N ASP A 210 -19.32 -18.28 20.82
CA ASP A 210 -18.00 -17.63 20.82
C ASP A 210 -17.77 -16.75 19.60
N ILE A 211 -18.19 -17.20 18.41
CA ILE A 211 -18.12 -16.44 17.17
C ILE A 211 -18.96 -15.18 17.27
N VAL A 212 -20.21 -15.28 17.72
CA VAL A 212 -21.07 -14.10 17.87
C VAL A 212 -20.50 -13.14 18.92
N LYS A 213 -19.97 -13.65 20.02
CA LYS A 213 -19.32 -12.85 21.05
C LYS A 213 -18.10 -12.09 20.48
N ALA A 214 -17.21 -12.81 19.79
CA ALA A 214 -16.02 -12.20 19.20
C ALA A 214 -16.35 -11.11 18.17
N GLY A 215 -17.40 -11.34 17.34
CA GLY A 215 -17.86 -10.32 16.41
C GLY A 215 -18.39 -9.07 17.11
N LYS A 216 -19.17 -9.23 18.17
CA LYS A 216 -19.68 -8.11 18.98
C LYS A 216 -18.54 -7.34 19.67
N GLU A 217 -17.57 -8.03 20.22
CA GLU A 217 -16.39 -7.41 20.84
C GLU A 217 -15.60 -6.59 19.81
N ALA A 218 -15.35 -7.14 18.63
CA ALA A 218 -14.65 -6.43 17.55
C ALA A 218 -15.40 -5.18 17.06
N VAL A 219 -16.71 -5.26 16.89
CA VAL A 219 -17.57 -4.11 16.52
C VAL A 219 -17.53 -3.04 17.58
N TYR A 220 -17.60 -3.43 18.85
CA TYR A 220 -17.51 -2.52 19.99
C TYR A 220 -16.12 -1.84 20.07
N GLU A 221 -15.06 -2.62 19.93
CA GLU A 221 -13.68 -2.13 20.01
C GLU A 221 -13.36 -1.18 18.85
N ALA A 222 -13.88 -1.44 17.66
CA ALA A 222 -13.76 -0.57 16.50
C ALA A 222 -14.67 0.68 16.58
N GLY A 223 -15.63 0.72 17.52
CA GLY A 223 -16.61 1.83 17.65
C GLY A 223 -17.59 1.90 16.48
N VAL A 224 -17.90 0.76 15.84
CA VAL A 224 -18.87 0.67 14.74
C VAL A 224 -20.24 0.31 15.30
N HIS A 225 -21.31 0.87 14.71
CA HIS A 225 -22.68 0.65 15.18
C HIS A 225 -23.60 0.29 14.01
N GLY A 226 -24.74 -0.37 14.33
CA GLY A 226 -25.81 -0.60 13.38
C GLY A 226 -25.56 -1.72 12.35
N LEU A 227 -24.54 -2.56 12.53
CA LEU A 227 -24.30 -3.69 11.64
C LEU A 227 -25.37 -4.79 11.83
N HIS A 228 -25.76 -5.40 10.71
CA HIS A 228 -26.67 -6.54 10.73
C HIS A 228 -26.05 -7.72 11.50
N PRO A 229 -26.83 -8.50 12.30
CA PRO A 229 -26.31 -9.61 13.10
C PRO A 229 -25.52 -10.67 12.29
N GLU A 230 -25.92 -10.92 11.05
CA GLU A 230 -25.20 -11.86 10.17
C GLU A 230 -23.81 -11.35 9.79
N ILE A 231 -23.63 -10.04 9.60
CA ILE A 231 -22.32 -9.42 9.38
C ILE A 231 -21.45 -9.59 10.62
N VAL A 232 -22.00 -9.31 11.80
CA VAL A 232 -21.30 -9.48 13.09
C VAL A 232 -20.86 -10.92 13.30
N LYS A 233 -21.75 -11.90 13.00
CA LYS A 233 -21.44 -13.33 13.05
C LYS A 233 -20.32 -13.70 12.07
N LYS A 234 -20.36 -13.21 10.83
CA LYS A 234 -19.30 -13.47 9.83
C LYS A 234 -17.98 -12.84 10.24
N LEU A 235 -18.01 -11.61 10.74
CA LEU A 235 -16.82 -10.92 11.27
C LEU A 235 -16.16 -11.73 12.39
N GLY A 236 -16.95 -12.28 13.33
CA GLY A 236 -16.45 -13.09 14.43
C GLY A 236 -15.73 -14.37 13.99
N ARG A 237 -16.09 -14.96 12.84
CA ARG A 237 -15.37 -16.12 12.27
C ARG A 237 -13.90 -15.82 11.94
N LEU A 238 -13.57 -14.54 11.63
CA LEU A 238 -12.20 -14.12 11.34
C LEU A 238 -11.25 -14.29 12.54
N LYS A 239 -11.78 -14.41 13.78
CA LYS A 239 -10.98 -14.73 14.97
C LYS A 239 -10.18 -16.03 14.81
N TYR A 240 -10.74 -16.99 14.09
CA TYR A 240 -10.16 -18.32 13.91
C TYR A 240 -9.37 -18.46 12.62
N ARG A 241 -9.29 -17.38 11.82
CA ARG A 241 -8.55 -17.36 10.56
C ARG A 241 -7.24 -16.58 10.69
N THR A 242 -6.18 -17.23 10.25
CA THR A 242 -4.85 -16.65 10.14
C THR A 242 -4.46 -16.62 8.67
N SER A 243 -4.04 -15.46 8.18
CA SER A 243 -3.51 -15.28 6.82
C SER A 243 -2.18 -14.53 6.92
N TYR A 244 -1.15 -15.03 6.27
CA TYR A 244 0.21 -14.46 6.33
C TYR A 244 0.74 -14.28 7.76
N GLY A 245 0.35 -15.18 8.67
CA GLY A 245 0.76 -15.12 10.07
C GLY A 245 -0.03 -14.15 10.95
N GLN A 246 -1.00 -13.41 10.42
CA GLN A 246 -1.78 -12.41 11.12
C GLN A 246 -3.21 -12.91 11.40
N ASN A 247 -3.70 -12.74 12.64
CA ASN A 247 -5.09 -13.02 12.97
C ASN A 247 -6.01 -12.01 12.28
N GLN A 248 -6.95 -12.49 11.47
CA GLN A 248 -7.73 -11.63 10.59
C GLN A 248 -8.73 -10.74 11.33
N LEU A 249 -9.27 -11.15 12.47
CA LEU A 249 -10.15 -10.29 13.27
C LEU A 249 -9.39 -9.13 13.91
N ALA A 250 -8.23 -9.45 14.51
CA ALA A 250 -7.37 -8.42 15.11
C ALA A 250 -6.86 -7.43 14.05
N HIS A 251 -6.47 -7.92 12.88
CA HIS A 251 -6.10 -7.10 11.73
C HIS A 251 -7.23 -6.18 11.30
N SER A 252 -8.46 -6.67 11.16
CA SER A 252 -9.62 -5.86 10.77
C SER A 252 -9.90 -4.74 11.79
N VAL A 253 -9.78 -5.01 13.09
CA VAL A 253 -9.94 -3.99 14.14
C VAL A 253 -8.81 -2.96 14.09
N GLU A 254 -7.57 -3.39 13.91
CA GLU A 254 -6.42 -2.51 13.76
C GLU A 254 -6.54 -1.62 12.53
N THR A 255 -6.84 -2.20 11.36
CA THR A 255 -7.06 -1.47 10.10
C THR A 255 -8.17 -0.41 10.26
N SER A 256 -9.27 -0.75 10.96
CA SER A 256 -10.36 0.17 11.27
C SER A 256 -9.91 1.37 12.11
N LYS A 257 -9.06 1.16 13.11
CA LYS A 257 -8.49 2.23 13.93
C LYS A 257 -7.58 3.14 13.12
N ILE A 258 -6.70 2.56 12.30
CA ILE A 258 -5.79 3.31 11.42
C ILE A 258 -6.60 4.14 10.41
N ALA A 259 -7.55 3.53 9.70
CA ALA A 259 -8.40 4.23 8.74
C ALA A 259 -9.19 5.39 9.38
N SER A 260 -9.67 5.20 10.61
CA SER A 260 -10.37 6.25 11.37
C SER A 260 -9.49 7.46 11.66
N ILE A 261 -8.24 7.24 12.04
CA ILE A 261 -7.26 8.30 12.31
C ILE A 261 -6.95 9.04 11.00
N LEU A 262 -6.64 8.31 9.93
CA LEU A 262 -6.34 8.89 8.63
C LEU A 262 -7.52 9.71 8.08
N ALA A 263 -8.76 9.20 8.22
CA ALA A 263 -9.96 9.91 7.78
C ALA A 263 -10.18 11.20 8.58
N ALA A 264 -9.99 11.18 9.89
CA ALA A 264 -10.12 12.36 10.74
C ALA A 264 -9.10 13.46 10.37
N GLU A 265 -7.86 13.09 10.12
CA GLU A 265 -6.78 14.02 9.77
C GLU A 265 -6.96 14.61 8.37
N LEU A 266 -7.55 13.87 7.44
CA LEU A 266 -7.77 14.31 6.06
C LEU A 266 -9.16 14.93 5.84
N GLY A 267 -10.00 15.01 6.88
CA GLY A 267 -11.35 15.55 6.79
C GLY A 267 -12.32 14.69 5.98
N ALA A 268 -12.05 13.38 5.86
CA ALA A 268 -12.91 12.40 5.22
C ALA A 268 -13.99 11.87 6.19
N ASP A 269 -14.93 11.07 5.67
CA ASP A 269 -15.98 10.47 6.49
C ASP A 269 -15.41 9.33 7.37
N VAL A 270 -15.20 9.64 8.65
CA VAL A 270 -14.61 8.72 9.63
C VAL A 270 -15.46 7.46 9.82
N GLU A 271 -16.80 7.57 9.79
CA GLU A 271 -17.69 6.43 10.01
C GLU A 271 -17.66 5.47 8.79
N VAL A 272 -17.61 6.02 7.59
CA VAL A 272 -17.46 5.22 6.37
C VAL A 272 -16.11 4.52 6.35
N ALA A 273 -15.00 5.24 6.58
CA ALA A 273 -13.67 4.69 6.59
C ALA A 273 -13.49 3.60 7.66
N ARG A 274 -13.97 3.87 8.88
CA ARG A 274 -13.96 2.95 10.01
C ARG A 274 -14.69 1.64 9.71
N THR A 275 -15.93 1.78 9.23
CA THR A 275 -16.78 0.61 8.96
C THR A 275 -16.25 -0.19 7.78
N ALA A 276 -15.80 0.47 6.72
CA ALA A 276 -15.24 -0.19 5.56
C ALA A 276 -13.96 -0.95 5.91
N ALA A 277 -13.06 -0.34 6.67
CA ALA A 277 -11.82 -0.98 7.12
C ALA A 277 -12.08 -2.15 8.07
N LEU A 278 -13.10 -2.08 8.95
CA LEU A 278 -13.48 -3.23 9.77
C LEU A 278 -13.98 -4.41 8.92
N LEU A 279 -14.62 -4.14 7.79
CA LEU A 279 -15.29 -5.15 6.96
C LEU A 279 -14.53 -5.52 5.69
N HIS A 280 -13.36 -4.90 5.39
CA HIS A 280 -12.65 -5.09 4.12
C HIS A 280 -12.36 -6.56 3.81
N ASP A 281 -12.00 -7.31 4.83
CA ASP A 281 -11.63 -8.73 4.76
C ASP A 281 -12.77 -9.71 5.11
N LEU A 282 -14.01 -9.22 5.22
CA LEU A 282 -15.18 -10.04 5.59
C LEU A 282 -15.36 -11.27 4.68
N GLY A 283 -15.00 -11.14 3.42
CA GLY A 283 -15.08 -12.23 2.45
C GLY A 283 -14.17 -13.41 2.75
N LYS A 284 -13.11 -13.22 3.51
CA LYS A 284 -12.25 -14.31 3.99
C LYS A 284 -13.00 -15.28 4.93
N ALA A 285 -14.11 -14.85 5.53
CA ALA A 285 -14.98 -15.70 6.33
C ALA A 285 -16.06 -16.43 5.51
N MET A 286 -16.11 -16.23 4.20
CA MET A 286 -17.04 -16.92 3.31
C MET A 286 -16.57 -18.34 3.00
N ASP A 287 -17.47 -19.15 2.42
CA ASP A 287 -17.16 -20.51 2.01
C ASP A 287 -16.10 -20.50 0.89
N GLN A 288 -15.12 -21.38 0.98
CA GLN A 288 -14.04 -21.49 -0.02
C GLN A 288 -14.53 -21.97 -1.41
N ASN A 289 -15.75 -22.49 -1.48
CA ASN A 289 -16.38 -22.92 -2.74
C ASN A 289 -17.09 -21.76 -3.47
N ALA A 290 -17.14 -20.54 -2.88
CA ALA A 290 -17.73 -19.39 -3.55
C ALA A 290 -16.76 -18.86 -4.62
N GLU A 291 -17.24 -18.74 -5.85
CA GLU A 291 -16.47 -18.15 -6.95
C GLU A 291 -16.31 -16.64 -6.75
N GLY A 292 -15.09 -16.15 -6.82
CA GLY A 292 -14.74 -14.72 -6.70
C GLY A 292 -13.68 -14.45 -5.65
N THR A 293 -13.18 -13.20 -5.66
CA THR A 293 -12.20 -12.73 -4.67
C THR A 293 -12.88 -12.43 -3.35
N HIS A 294 -12.12 -12.45 -2.25
CA HIS A 294 -12.68 -12.13 -0.94
C HIS A 294 -13.22 -10.69 -0.87
N ALA A 295 -12.63 -9.75 -1.62
CA ALA A 295 -13.10 -8.36 -1.69
C ALA A 295 -14.52 -8.29 -2.28
N LEU A 296 -14.73 -8.92 -3.43
CA LEU A 296 -16.04 -8.94 -4.09
C LEU A 296 -17.09 -9.73 -3.30
N LEU A 297 -16.72 -10.90 -2.75
CA LEU A 297 -17.62 -11.71 -1.91
C LEU A 297 -18.02 -10.97 -0.63
N GLY A 298 -17.07 -10.30 0.04
CA GLY A 298 -17.31 -9.48 1.22
C GLY A 298 -18.22 -8.31 0.93
N ALA A 299 -17.97 -7.57 -0.15
CA ALA A 299 -18.76 -6.44 -0.59
C ALA A 299 -20.21 -6.86 -0.94
N GLU A 300 -20.38 -7.93 -1.68
CA GLU A 300 -21.70 -8.44 -2.04
C GLU A 300 -22.49 -8.89 -0.80
N PHE A 301 -21.84 -9.54 0.15
CA PHE A 301 -22.46 -9.93 1.40
C PHE A 301 -22.87 -8.69 2.23
N ALA A 302 -21.99 -7.70 2.35
CA ALA A 302 -22.26 -6.43 3.05
C ALA A 302 -23.45 -5.68 2.39
N ARG A 303 -23.47 -5.62 1.06
CA ARG A 303 -24.56 -5.00 0.28
C ARG A 303 -25.91 -5.65 0.55
N ARG A 304 -25.98 -6.99 0.54
CA ARG A 304 -27.21 -7.74 0.83
C ARG A 304 -27.75 -7.50 2.24
N HIS A 305 -26.89 -7.12 3.18
CA HIS A 305 -27.26 -6.85 4.56
C HIS A 305 -27.39 -5.36 4.87
N GLY A 306 -27.56 -4.52 3.83
CA GLY A 306 -27.94 -3.10 3.97
C GLY A 306 -26.79 -2.18 4.37
N VAL A 307 -25.55 -2.56 4.16
CA VAL A 307 -24.40 -1.67 4.39
C VAL A 307 -24.36 -0.57 3.34
N HIS A 308 -23.99 0.64 3.76
CA HIS A 308 -23.96 1.83 2.91
C HIS A 308 -23.08 1.64 1.66
N ALA A 309 -23.51 2.18 0.51
CA ALA A 309 -22.85 1.98 -0.78
C ALA A 309 -21.36 2.38 -0.80
N LYS A 310 -20.97 3.48 -0.15
CA LYS A 310 -19.56 3.90 -0.04
C LYS A 310 -18.70 2.87 0.70
N VAL A 311 -19.23 2.27 1.77
CA VAL A 311 -18.56 1.19 2.51
C VAL A 311 -18.40 -0.04 1.62
N VAL A 312 -19.47 -0.40 0.89
CA VAL A 312 -19.45 -1.54 -0.05
C VAL A 312 -18.41 -1.33 -1.16
N ASN A 313 -18.35 -0.12 -1.73
CA ASN A 313 -17.30 0.22 -2.71
C ASN A 313 -15.90 0.07 -2.11
N ALA A 314 -15.65 0.62 -0.93
CA ALA A 314 -14.35 0.52 -0.28
C ALA A 314 -13.94 -0.94 0.02
N ILE A 315 -14.90 -1.81 0.41
CA ILE A 315 -14.66 -3.25 0.56
C ILE A 315 -14.30 -3.89 -0.79
N ALA A 316 -15.04 -3.56 -1.87
CA ALA A 316 -14.82 -4.16 -3.18
C ALA A 316 -13.50 -3.72 -3.83
N SER A 317 -13.04 -2.51 -3.54
CA SER A 317 -11.94 -1.86 -4.26
C SER A 317 -10.58 -1.89 -3.54
N HIS A 318 -10.48 -2.44 -2.31
CA HIS A 318 -9.24 -2.39 -1.52
C HIS A 318 -8.07 -3.17 -2.13
N HIS A 319 -8.34 -4.03 -3.12
CA HIS A 319 -7.33 -4.71 -3.95
C HIS A 319 -7.48 -4.40 -5.44
N HIS A 320 -8.11 -3.26 -5.79
CA HIS A 320 -8.31 -2.80 -7.16
C HIS A 320 -9.14 -3.73 -8.07
N GLU A 321 -9.99 -4.59 -7.49
CA GLU A 321 -10.94 -5.37 -8.31
C GLU A 321 -12.05 -4.49 -8.89
N THR A 322 -12.30 -3.33 -8.31
CA THR A 322 -13.19 -2.28 -8.81
C THR A 322 -12.56 -0.91 -8.59
N ASP A 323 -13.10 0.13 -9.26
CA ASP A 323 -12.62 1.49 -9.08
C ASP A 323 -12.91 2.02 -7.67
N GLN A 324 -11.96 2.75 -7.09
CA GLN A 324 -12.12 3.45 -5.83
C GLN A 324 -12.88 4.76 -6.07
N GLU A 325 -14.15 4.81 -5.67
CA GLU A 325 -15.04 5.96 -5.93
C GLU A 325 -14.89 7.08 -4.89
N THR A 326 -14.28 6.79 -3.74
CA THR A 326 -14.21 7.72 -2.61
C THR A 326 -12.81 7.75 -1.98
N ILE A 327 -12.51 8.85 -1.30
CA ILE A 327 -11.26 8.96 -0.53
C ILE A 327 -11.18 7.91 0.59
N GLU A 328 -12.32 7.57 1.19
CA GLU A 328 -12.40 6.55 2.22
C GLU A 328 -11.94 5.17 1.69
N ALA A 329 -12.23 4.85 0.43
CA ALA A 329 -11.77 3.61 -0.20
C ALA A 329 -10.24 3.55 -0.30
N ILE A 330 -9.61 4.67 -0.68
CA ILE A 330 -8.14 4.80 -0.72
C ILE A 330 -7.56 4.67 0.70
N LEU A 331 -8.22 5.26 1.70
CA LEU A 331 -7.77 5.20 3.09
C LEU A 331 -7.86 3.79 3.67
N VAL A 332 -8.84 2.99 3.26
CA VAL A 332 -8.96 1.58 3.67
C VAL A 332 -7.79 0.77 3.12
N GLU A 333 -7.45 0.92 1.84
CA GLU A 333 -6.29 0.26 1.24
C GLU A 333 -4.98 0.66 1.94
N ALA A 334 -4.78 1.97 2.17
CA ALA A 334 -3.61 2.47 2.88
C ALA A 334 -3.51 1.90 4.30
N ALA A 335 -4.63 1.84 5.04
CA ALA A 335 -4.68 1.31 6.39
C ALA A 335 -4.40 -0.20 6.43
N ASP A 336 -4.91 -0.97 5.46
CA ASP A 336 -4.61 -2.39 5.30
C ASP A 336 -3.11 -2.61 5.04
N ALA A 337 -2.53 -1.86 4.10
CA ALA A 337 -1.11 -1.93 3.81
C ALA A 337 -0.23 -1.59 5.04
N ILE A 338 -0.60 -0.58 5.82
CA ILE A 338 0.10 -0.20 7.06
C ILE A 338 0.03 -1.32 8.10
N SER A 339 -1.18 -1.86 8.36
CA SER A 339 -1.37 -2.96 9.31
C SER A 339 -0.61 -4.23 8.88
N GLY A 340 -0.55 -4.50 7.58
CA GLY A 340 0.18 -5.63 7.02
C GLY A 340 1.70 -5.47 6.99
N ALA A 341 2.21 -4.25 6.91
CA ALA A 341 3.64 -3.95 6.76
C ALA A 341 4.40 -3.76 8.08
N ARG A 342 3.70 -3.62 9.21
CA ARG A 342 4.37 -3.39 10.50
C ARG A 342 5.24 -4.58 10.91
N PRO A 343 6.40 -4.35 11.56
CA PRO A 343 7.28 -5.42 12.03
C PRO A 343 6.52 -6.40 12.95
N GLY A 344 6.59 -7.70 12.63
CA GLY A 344 5.93 -8.76 13.38
C GLY A 344 4.45 -9.01 13.05
N ALA A 345 3.85 -8.24 12.15
CA ALA A 345 2.48 -8.49 11.67
C ALA A 345 2.40 -9.74 10.76
N ARG A 346 3.41 -9.92 9.92
CA ARG A 346 3.56 -11.09 9.04
C ARG A 346 4.81 -11.86 9.46
N ARG A 347 4.75 -13.20 9.47
CA ARG A 347 5.96 -14.02 9.45
C ARG A 347 6.57 -13.88 8.05
N GLU A 348 7.59 -13.08 7.93
CA GLU A 348 8.48 -13.18 6.78
C GLU A 348 9.33 -14.43 6.99
N ASP A 349 9.29 -15.35 6.04
CA ASP A 349 10.28 -16.41 5.98
C ASP A 349 11.64 -15.75 5.73
N LEU A 350 12.50 -15.79 6.73
CA LEU A 350 13.88 -15.27 6.70
C LEU A 350 14.76 -15.93 5.62
N GLU A 351 14.21 -16.87 4.85
CA GLU A 351 14.92 -17.57 3.77
C GLU A 351 14.84 -16.87 2.40
N GLN A 352 14.18 -15.71 2.28
CA GLN A 352 14.09 -14.96 1.01
C GLN A 352 14.93 -13.67 0.97
N TYR A 353 15.77 -13.41 1.96
CA TYR A 353 16.74 -12.32 1.93
C TYR A 353 18.18 -12.83 1.98
#